data_db8556bb7ad7ae3a687b13927cf51f64
#
_entry.id   db8556bb7ad7ae3a687b13927cf51f64
#
_cell.length_a   1.000
_cell.length_b   1.000
_cell.length_c   1.000
_cell.angle_alpha   90.00
_cell.angle_beta   90.00
_cell.angle_gamma   90.00
#
_symmetry.space_group_name_H-M   'P 1'
#
loop_
_entity.id
_entity.type
_entity.pdbx_description
1 polymer ?
#
loop_
_entity_poly.entity_id
_entity_poly.type
_entity_poly.pdbx_seq_one_letter_code
_entity_poly.pdbx_strand_id
1 'polypeptide(L)'
;MFDGYDAVMTLHAGAGGTESCDWTSMLYRMYTRWAEKHGFKVEVLDYLEGDEAGIKSVTIQISGQNAYGYLKSEKGVHRLVRISPFNANGKRQTSFVSCDVMPDIEEDLDIEINDDDLRIDTYRSSGAGGQHINKTSSAIRITHLPTGIVV
;
A
#
# COMPACT_ATOMS: atom_id res chain seq x y z
N MET A 1 -6.83 -3.34 17.72
CA MET A 1 -7.36 -4.63 17.28
C MET A 1 -6.32 -5.49 16.60
N PHE A 2 -5.55 -4.94 15.65
CA PHE A 2 -4.54 -5.71 14.89
C PHE A 2 -3.09 -5.47 15.36
N ASP A 3 -2.90 -4.80 16.46
CA ASP A 3 -1.57 -4.37 16.94
C ASP A 3 -0.60 -5.52 17.18
N GLY A 4 -1.12 -6.68 17.57
CA GLY A 4 -0.31 -7.88 17.85
C GLY A 4 0.20 -8.62 16.61
N TYR A 5 -0.32 -8.28 15.43
CA TYR A 5 0.01 -8.99 14.19
C TYR A 5 1.35 -8.57 13.62
N ASP A 6 1.88 -9.41 12.73
CA ASP A 6 2.98 -9.04 11.87
C ASP A 6 2.56 -7.89 10.94
N ALA A 7 3.52 -7.17 10.40
CA ALA A 7 3.26 -6.06 9.52
C ALA A 7 3.77 -6.34 8.10
N VAL A 8 3.01 -5.90 7.11
CA VAL A 8 3.45 -5.82 5.72
C VAL A 8 3.59 -4.35 5.38
N MET A 9 4.81 -3.92 5.08
CA MET A 9 5.12 -2.53 4.75
C MET A 9 5.51 -2.42 3.30
N THR A 10 4.91 -1.48 2.58
CA THR A 10 5.26 -1.16 1.21
C THR A 10 5.74 0.27 1.12
N LEU A 11 6.96 0.45 0.62
CA LEU A 11 7.54 1.76 0.33
C LEU A 11 7.52 1.97 -1.18
N HIS A 12 7.07 3.14 -1.62
CA HIS A 12 6.94 3.45 -3.03
C HIS A 12 7.46 4.84 -3.30
N ALA A 13 8.45 4.94 -4.19
CA ALA A 13 9.02 6.23 -4.57
C ALA A 13 7.97 7.09 -5.25
N GLY A 14 7.79 8.32 -4.77
CA GLY A 14 6.88 9.30 -5.33
C GLY A 14 7.59 10.30 -6.25
N ALA A 15 7.13 11.54 -6.21
CA ALA A 15 7.74 12.61 -6.97
C ALA A 15 9.18 12.88 -6.53
N GLY A 16 10.08 13.16 -7.47
CA GLY A 16 11.49 13.47 -7.22
C GLY A 16 12.50 12.60 -7.97
N GLY A 17 12.04 11.69 -8.83
CA GLY A 17 12.93 10.87 -9.69
C GLY A 17 13.94 10.04 -8.90
N THR A 18 15.22 10.10 -9.31
CA THR A 18 16.30 9.36 -8.66
C THR A 18 16.43 9.71 -7.18
N GLU A 19 16.19 10.96 -6.81
CA GLU A 19 16.24 11.38 -5.41
C GLU A 19 15.20 10.67 -4.56
N SER A 20 13.96 10.48 -5.07
CA SER A 20 12.93 9.76 -4.34
C SER A 20 13.24 8.26 -4.23
N CYS A 21 13.89 7.69 -5.24
CA CYS A 21 14.36 6.31 -5.18
C CYS A 21 15.46 6.12 -4.12
N ASP A 22 16.36 7.08 -4.00
CA ASP A 22 17.37 7.06 -2.95
C ASP A 22 16.74 7.24 -1.56
N TRP A 23 15.77 8.14 -1.44
CA TRP A 23 15.01 8.32 -0.20
C TRP A 23 14.28 7.02 0.21
N THR A 24 13.70 6.32 -0.76
CA THR A 24 13.09 5.00 -0.51
C THR A 24 14.12 4.01 0.06
N SER A 25 15.31 3.99 -0.51
CA SER A 25 16.42 3.15 -0.02
C SER A 25 16.81 3.50 1.42
N MET A 26 16.86 4.78 1.75
CA MET A 26 17.17 5.24 3.10
C MET A 26 16.11 4.81 4.12
N LEU A 27 14.83 4.94 3.76
CA LEU A 27 13.72 4.47 4.61
C LEU A 27 13.74 2.96 4.79
N TYR A 28 13.96 2.22 3.71
CA TYR A 28 14.08 0.77 3.76
C TYR A 28 15.18 0.34 4.73
N ARG A 29 16.34 0.96 4.63
CA ARG A 29 17.45 0.69 5.54
C ARG A 29 17.12 1.04 6.98
N MET A 30 16.46 2.16 7.21
CA MET A 30 16.05 2.60 8.54
C MET A 30 15.11 1.58 9.19
N TYR A 31 14.08 1.15 8.47
CA TYR A 31 13.09 0.22 9.00
C TYR A 31 13.66 -1.18 9.21
N THR A 32 14.49 -1.67 8.29
CA THR A 32 15.11 -2.99 8.44
C THR A 32 16.07 -3.02 9.61
N ARG A 33 16.85 -1.99 9.82
CA ARG A 33 17.76 -1.87 10.97
C ARG A 33 16.99 -1.76 12.29
N TRP A 34 15.93 -0.98 12.29
CA TRP A 34 15.07 -0.87 13.46
C TRP A 34 14.47 -2.22 13.82
N ALA A 35 13.97 -2.94 12.84
CA ALA A 35 13.36 -4.26 13.04
C ALA A 35 14.37 -5.27 13.60
N GLU A 36 15.56 -5.34 13.01
CA GLU A 36 16.63 -6.22 13.47
C GLU A 36 17.04 -5.90 14.91
N LYS A 37 17.20 -4.61 15.22
CA LYS A 37 17.56 -4.15 16.56
C LYS A 37 16.53 -4.54 17.61
N HIS A 38 15.26 -4.62 17.23
CA HIS A 38 14.18 -4.98 18.15
C HIS A 38 13.82 -6.48 18.10
N GLY A 39 14.62 -7.29 17.42
CA GLY A 39 14.45 -8.74 17.37
C GLY A 39 13.35 -9.20 16.43
N PHE A 40 12.90 -8.33 15.51
CA PHE A 40 11.92 -8.70 14.49
C PHE A 40 12.59 -9.36 13.30
N LYS A 41 11.88 -10.28 12.66
CA LYS A 41 12.32 -10.92 11.43
C LYS A 41 11.84 -10.09 10.23
N VAL A 42 12.71 -9.86 9.27
CA VAL A 42 12.39 -9.12 8.04
C VAL A 42 12.52 -10.05 6.83
N GLU A 43 11.50 -10.07 6.00
CA GLU A 43 11.48 -10.80 4.75
C GLU A 43 11.08 -9.87 3.61
N VAL A 44 11.86 -9.84 2.53
CA VAL A 44 11.53 -9.05 1.35
C VAL A 44 10.58 -9.86 0.48
N LEU A 45 9.37 -9.34 0.27
CA LEU A 45 8.33 -9.99 -0.54
C LEU A 45 8.38 -9.54 -1.99
N ASP A 46 8.72 -8.26 -2.23
CA ASP A 46 8.82 -7.69 -3.56
C ASP A 46 9.85 -6.56 -3.54
N TYR A 47 10.60 -6.43 -4.64
CA TYR A 47 11.67 -5.44 -4.74
C TYR A 47 11.84 -4.99 -6.18
N LEU A 48 11.74 -3.68 -6.39
CA LEU A 48 11.95 -3.07 -7.70
C LEU A 48 12.98 -1.96 -7.57
N GLU A 49 14.13 -2.14 -8.23
CA GLU A 49 15.20 -1.14 -8.23
C GLU A 49 14.81 0.12 -9.00
N GLY A 50 15.37 1.26 -8.60
CA GLY A 50 15.30 2.48 -9.38
C GLY A 50 16.10 2.36 -10.67
N ASP A 51 15.75 3.16 -11.67
CA ASP A 51 16.41 3.09 -12.99
C ASP A 51 17.89 3.47 -12.93
N GLU A 52 18.26 4.44 -12.11
CA GLU A 52 19.64 4.92 -11.97
C GLU A 52 20.24 4.58 -10.60
N ALA A 53 19.44 4.71 -9.55
CA ALA A 53 19.87 4.45 -8.18
C ALA A 53 18.68 4.18 -7.28
N GLY A 54 18.95 3.62 -6.11
CA GLY A 54 17.95 3.42 -5.07
C GLY A 54 16.90 2.38 -5.39
N ILE A 55 15.74 2.53 -4.76
CA ILE A 55 14.63 1.58 -4.81
C ILE A 55 13.38 2.32 -5.30
N LYS A 56 12.74 1.80 -6.34
CA LYS A 56 11.47 2.32 -6.83
C LYS A 56 10.29 1.88 -5.95
N SER A 57 10.27 0.62 -5.58
CA SER A 57 9.31 0.10 -4.61
C SER A 57 9.87 -1.13 -3.90
N VAL A 58 9.46 -1.34 -2.67
CA VAL A 58 9.82 -2.52 -1.90
C VAL A 58 8.67 -2.86 -0.95
N THR A 59 8.37 -4.15 -0.85
CA THR A 59 7.42 -4.68 0.11
C THR A 59 8.14 -5.64 1.03
N ILE A 60 8.06 -5.40 2.33
CA ILE A 60 8.69 -6.24 3.33
C ILE A 60 7.65 -6.71 4.35
N GLN A 61 7.86 -7.93 4.84
CA GLN A 61 7.12 -8.45 5.97
C GLN A 61 8.01 -8.35 7.21
N ILE A 62 7.50 -7.72 8.25
CA ILE A 62 8.18 -7.57 9.53
C ILE A 62 7.40 -8.40 10.54
N SER A 63 8.03 -9.48 11.00
CA SER A 63 7.41 -10.47 11.85
C SER A 63 7.92 -10.37 13.28
N GLY A 64 6.99 -10.34 14.21
CA GLY A 64 7.26 -10.27 15.61
C GLY A 64 6.07 -9.73 16.37
N GLN A 65 6.10 -9.87 17.69
CA GLN A 65 5.00 -9.45 18.54
C GLN A 65 4.83 -7.93 18.49
N ASN A 66 3.61 -7.49 18.15
CA ASN A 66 3.24 -6.08 18.03
C ASN A 66 3.95 -5.33 16.89
N ALA A 67 4.46 -6.01 15.88
CA ALA A 67 5.12 -5.36 14.75
C ALA A 67 4.18 -4.34 14.08
N TYR A 68 2.94 -4.73 13.80
CA TYR A 68 1.97 -3.81 13.22
C TYR A 68 1.64 -2.65 14.17
N GLY A 69 1.50 -2.92 15.47
CA GLY A 69 1.21 -1.89 16.46
C GLY A 69 2.27 -0.79 16.49
N TYR A 70 3.54 -1.14 16.36
CA TYR A 70 4.63 -0.17 16.30
C TYR A 70 4.68 0.58 14.98
N LEU A 71 4.39 -0.10 13.87
CA LEU A 71 4.62 0.45 12.52
C LEU A 71 3.40 1.14 11.91
N LYS A 72 2.20 0.91 12.42
CA LYS A 72 0.96 1.46 11.85
C LYS A 72 0.97 2.98 11.73
N SER A 73 1.64 3.67 12.64
CA SER A 73 1.73 5.13 12.64
C SER A 73 2.70 5.67 11.57
N GLU A 74 3.52 4.81 10.97
CA GLU A 74 4.42 5.20 9.90
C GLU A 74 3.71 5.34 8.55
N LYS A 75 2.47 4.90 8.46
CA LYS A 75 1.68 5.00 7.24
C LYS A 75 1.48 6.44 6.81
N GLY A 76 1.75 6.73 5.55
CA GLY A 76 1.59 8.06 5.00
C GLY A 76 2.69 8.42 4.02
N VAL A 77 2.83 9.70 3.75
CA VAL A 77 3.83 10.24 2.84
C VAL A 77 5.01 10.79 3.64
N HIS A 78 6.21 10.31 3.33
CA HIS A 78 7.45 10.74 3.96
C HIS A 78 8.19 11.71 3.05
N ARG A 79 8.50 12.88 3.56
CA ARG A 79 9.16 13.96 2.82
C ARG A 79 10.61 14.08 3.24
N LEU A 80 11.51 14.16 2.25
CA LEU A 80 12.92 14.50 2.45
C LEU A 80 13.23 15.81 1.76
N VAL A 81 13.83 16.73 2.50
CA VAL A 81 14.33 17.99 1.95
C VAL A 81 15.83 18.05 2.22
N ARG A 82 16.62 18.04 1.16
CA ARG A 82 18.09 18.12 1.27
C ARG A 82 18.70 18.62 -0.02
N ILE A 83 20.00 18.94 0.05
CA ILE A 83 20.80 19.11 -1.15
C ILE A 83 21.15 17.72 -1.66
N SER A 84 20.62 17.37 -2.84
CA SER A 84 20.75 16.02 -3.38
C SER A 84 22.16 15.78 -3.93
N PRO A 85 22.77 14.62 -3.63
CA PRO A 85 24.05 14.24 -4.26
C PRO A 85 23.91 13.96 -5.75
N PHE A 86 22.70 13.79 -6.25
CA PHE A 86 22.41 13.56 -7.67
C PHE A 86 22.19 14.87 -8.45
N ASN A 87 22.20 16.01 -7.78
CA ASN A 87 21.99 17.31 -8.41
C ASN A 87 23.33 18.04 -8.58
N ALA A 88 23.78 18.15 -9.83
CA ALA A 88 25.06 18.82 -10.16
C ALA A 88 25.09 20.30 -9.76
N ASN A 89 23.93 20.95 -9.65
CA ASN A 89 23.84 22.38 -9.31
C ASN A 89 23.80 22.64 -7.79
N GLY A 90 23.79 21.59 -6.98
CA GLY A 90 23.76 21.70 -5.53
C GLY A 90 22.52 22.38 -4.97
N LYS A 91 21.39 22.33 -5.68
CA LYS A 91 20.15 22.92 -5.23
C LYS A 91 19.45 22.04 -4.19
N ARG A 92 18.77 22.70 -3.26
CA ARG A 92 17.87 22.06 -2.31
C ARG A 92 16.70 21.44 -3.04
N GLN A 93 16.44 20.14 -2.79
CA GLN A 93 15.37 19.38 -3.43
C GLN A 93 14.46 18.74 -2.42
N THR A 94 13.22 18.52 -2.84
CA THR A 94 12.20 17.83 -2.06
C THR A 94 11.78 16.56 -2.79
N SER A 95 11.76 15.46 -2.07
CA SER A 95 11.28 14.18 -2.59
C SER A 95 10.30 13.52 -1.62
N PHE A 96 9.46 12.65 -2.17
CA PHE A 96 8.39 11.99 -1.42
C PHE A 96 8.43 10.49 -1.62
N VAL A 97 8.11 9.76 -0.56
CA VAL A 97 7.93 8.31 -0.58
C VAL A 97 6.62 8.00 0.14
N SER A 98 5.79 7.19 -0.49
CA SER A 98 4.60 6.67 0.20
C SER A 98 4.95 5.42 1.00
N CYS A 99 4.44 5.36 2.21
CA CYS A 99 4.57 4.21 3.08
C CYS A 99 3.19 3.67 3.40
N ASP A 100 2.94 2.42 3.04
CA ASP A 100 1.74 1.72 3.45
C ASP A 100 2.11 0.64 4.45
N VAL A 101 1.27 0.46 5.46
CA VAL A 101 1.48 -0.54 6.49
C VAL A 101 0.16 -1.26 6.71
N MET A 102 0.17 -2.57 6.54
CA MET A 102 -0.99 -3.43 6.75
C MET A 102 -0.67 -4.53 7.75
N PRO A 103 -1.65 -4.96 8.55
CA PRO A 103 -1.46 -6.15 9.38
C PRO A 103 -1.45 -7.39 8.48
N ASP A 104 -0.57 -8.33 8.79
CA ASP A 104 -0.57 -9.63 8.14
C ASP A 104 -1.54 -10.55 8.87
N ILE A 105 -2.73 -10.72 8.31
CA ILE A 105 -3.79 -11.53 8.88
C ILE A 105 -3.71 -12.91 8.23
N GLU A 106 -3.12 -13.87 8.94
CA GLU A 106 -3.00 -15.25 8.47
C GLU A 106 -4.29 -16.06 8.66
N GLU A 107 -5.24 -15.56 9.42
CA GLU A 107 -6.51 -16.23 9.62
C GLU A 107 -7.39 -16.11 8.38
N ASP A 108 -7.67 -17.23 7.76
CA ASP A 108 -8.77 -17.38 6.82
C ASP A 108 -10.06 -17.01 7.55
N LEU A 109 -10.50 -15.77 7.39
CA LEU A 109 -11.85 -15.42 7.78
C LEU A 109 -12.77 -16.14 6.79
N ASP A 110 -13.24 -17.29 7.20
CA ASP A 110 -14.26 -18.06 6.46
C ASP A 110 -15.56 -17.26 6.50
N ILE A 111 -15.66 -16.28 5.60
CA ILE A 111 -16.89 -15.52 5.44
C ILE A 111 -17.78 -16.31 4.47
N GLU A 112 -18.78 -16.96 5.03
CA GLU A 112 -19.78 -17.65 4.25
C GLU A 112 -20.80 -16.65 3.74
N ILE A 113 -20.84 -16.47 2.40
CA ILE A 113 -21.84 -15.62 1.76
C ILE A 113 -22.98 -16.54 1.28
N ASN A 114 -24.14 -16.36 1.87
CA ASN A 114 -25.34 -17.09 1.46
C ASN A 114 -26.04 -16.31 0.34
N ASP A 115 -26.28 -16.96 -0.79
CA ASP A 115 -26.90 -16.33 -1.96
C ASP A 115 -28.30 -15.79 -1.66
N ASP A 116 -29.04 -16.40 -0.71
CA ASP A 116 -30.35 -15.92 -0.29
C ASP A 116 -30.31 -14.56 0.41
N ASP A 117 -29.13 -14.15 0.93
CA ASP A 117 -28.91 -12.87 1.58
C ASP A 117 -28.50 -11.76 0.59
N LEU A 118 -28.39 -12.09 -0.69
CA LEU A 118 -27.97 -11.15 -1.72
C LEU A 118 -29.13 -10.68 -2.57
N ARG A 119 -29.20 -9.39 -2.75
CA ARG A 119 -30.07 -8.77 -3.76
C ARG A 119 -29.22 -8.31 -4.93
N ILE A 120 -29.50 -8.84 -6.10
CA ILE A 120 -28.77 -8.52 -7.33
C ILE A 120 -29.68 -7.67 -8.21
N ASP A 121 -29.28 -6.45 -8.47
CA ASP A 121 -29.97 -5.54 -9.37
C ASP A 121 -29.11 -5.28 -10.61
N THR A 122 -29.72 -5.40 -11.78
CA THR A 122 -29.09 -5.03 -13.04
C THR A 122 -29.71 -3.74 -13.54
N TYR A 123 -28.88 -2.83 -14.05
CA TYR A 123 -29.35 -1.56 -14.59
C TYR A 123 -28.44 -1.07 -15.70
N ARG A 124 -28.91 -0.07 -16.44
CA ARG A 124 -28.08 0.58 -17.44
C ARG A 124 -27.15 1.55 -16.71
N SER A 125 -25.86 1.46 -17.02
CA SER A 125 -24.92 2.43 -16.46
C SER A 125 -25.22 3.81 -17.04
N SER A 126 -25.29 4.82 -16.14
CA SER A 126 -25.45 6.23 -16.52
C SER A 126 -24.08 6.89 -16.64
N GLY A 127 -23.82 7.56 -17.73
CA GLY A 127 -22.56 8.28 -17.93
C GLY A 127 -22.33 8.65 -19.39
N ALA A 128 -21.36 9.53 -19.63
CA ALA A 128 -20.90 9.86 -20.96
C ALA A 128 -20.16 8.67 -21.54
N GLY A 129 -20.79 7.93 -22.44
CA GLY A 129 -20.22 6.73 -23.05
C GLY A 129 -20.83 6.43 -24.39
N GLY A 130 -20.30 5.43 -25.07
CA GLY A 130 -20.78 4.99 -26.38
C GLY A 130 -22.13 4.28 -26.31
N GLN A 131 -22.57 3.79 -27.45
CA GLN A 131 -23.87 3.13 -27.60
C GLN A 131 -24.02 1.89 -26.71
N HIS A 132 -22.91 1.22 -26.36
CA HIS A 132 -22.93 0.04 -25.51
C HIS A 132 -23.49 0.36 -24.11
N ILE A 133 -23.06 1.46 -23.51
CA ILE A 133 -23.49 1.89 -22.17
C ILE A 133 -24.99 2.20 -22.15
N ASN A 134 -25.51 2.75 -23.23
CA ASN A 134 -26.92 3.18 -23.32
C ASN A 134 -27.87 2.07 -23.73
N LYS A 135 -27.37 0.99 -24.35
CA LYS A 135 -28.23 -0.07 -24.93
C LYS A 135 -28.26 -1.37 -24.13
N THR A 136 -27.30 -1.60 -23.23
CA THR A 136 -27.20 -2.86 -22.48
C THR A 136 -27.25 -2.61 -20.98
N SER A 137 -27.92 -3.51 -20.24
CA SER A 137 -27.91 -3.53 -18.78
C SER A 137 -26.62 -4.19 -18.30
N SER A 138 -25.49 -3.45 -18.39
CA SER A 138 -24.16 -3.96 -18.07
C SER A 138 -23.70 -3.66 -16.64
N ALA A 139 -24.44 -2.83 -15.90
CA ALA A 139 -24.10 -2.53 -14.51
C ALA A 139 -24.87 -3.46 -13.56
N ILE A 140 -24.16 -3.96 -12.57
CA ILE A 140 -24.71 -4.85 -11.55
C ILE A 140 -24.46 -4.26 -10.19
N ARG A 141 -25.51 -4.22 -9.36
CA ARG A 141 -25.42 -3.86 -7.95
C ARG A 141 -25.75 -5.09 -7.11
N ILE A 142 -24.87 -5.42 -6.19
CA ILE A 142 -25.06 -6.51 -5.25
C ILE A 142 -25.19 -5.92 -3.85
N THR A 143 -26.30 -6.20 -3.19
CA THR A 143 -26.55 -5.76 -1.82
C THR A 143 -26.60 -6.98 -0.91
N HIS A 144 -25.78 -6.96 0.15
CA HIS A 144 -25.86 -7.96 1.22
C HIS A 144 -26.90 -7.48 2.23
N LEU A 145 -28.07 -8.10 2.24
CA LEU A 145 -29.23 -7.64 3.00
C LEU A 145 -29.00 -7.57 4.52
N PRO A 146 -28.35 -8.59 5.15
CA PRO A 146 -28.15 -8.54 6.60
C PRO A 146 -27.23 -7.40 7.07
N THR A 147 -26.24 -6.99 6.27
CA THR A 147 -25.29 -5.95 6.64
C THR A 147 -25.53 -4.60 5.97
N GLY A 148 -26.31 -4.59 4.88
CA GLY A 148 -26.54 -3.38 4.07
C GLY A 148 -25.35 -2.98 3.20
N ILE A 149 -24.33 -3.81 3.08
CA ILE A 149 -23.15 -3.53 2.24
C ILE A 149 -23.56 -3.64 0.76
N VAL A 150 -23.18 -2.63 -0.02
CA VAL A 150 -23.47 -2.53 -1.45
C VAL A 150 -22.17 -2.43 -2.23
N VAL A 151 -22.08 -3.21 -3.30
CA VAL A 151 -20.95 -3.18 -4.25
C VAL A 151 -21.46 -3.04 -5.69
#